data_48a5ab2c26126b6f8bce6f3450f17b29
#
_entry.id   48a5ab2c26126b6f8bce6f3450f17b29
#
_cell.length_a   1.000
_cell.length_b   1.000
_cell.length_c   1.000
_cell.angle_alpha   90.00
_cell.angle_beta   90.00
_cell.angle_gamma   90.00
#
_symmetry.space_group_name_H-M   'P 1'
#
loop_
_entity.id
_entity.type
_entity.pdbx_description
1 polymer ?
#
loop_
_entity_poly.entity_id
_entity_poly.type
_entity_poly.pdbx_seq_one_letter_code
_entity_poly.pdbx_strand_id
1 'polypeptide(L)'
;MQFDADALAFQGSTLCLSDIVPLIDGAAVRTAPVVREVPEGWTLEWPAEDGRFRLEIERRTFGGTAGLAFRLVLDGWLAGRPLSALGLEIGHAGPARAYLRTGYHSWDGSFFVTPERLASGDEKAWTGYAVTQLLPRDGEGGVVLGALRHDRFQHRFGFRPATGGFAVVIEALWDHAPHDGNAVSEWFALFEHAAVEEGLRAWARAVAEHSPLPPRIAEERITGWCSWYNLYAAITEENLLDHLEGACRAKAEGLPLRVFQIDDGFTPEMGDWLEVKPQFPRGMAPLLADIAAAGFVPGLWIAPFLVGNRSRLYRDHPDWVVRQRDRDEPLVYSRFYGEFRWHKRSEEYHVLDVTHPEAEAYIRGVFRTWARDWGCRYFKTDFMNAGSEFGPDHARWHRDGLTRIEVWMRMARLIREEIGDALWLGCGSPIFAPVGLVDAMRIGRDIGVSWIGHQSAESLLRDQTTRSFANGILWQADPDCILLRDRFHELSDTEVESLALFAGLAGGVLMTSDHLGEIPAARKALLRRLLGDGRARPCDFPRLGAAVGRPDPDGLGDLIVQRVRGLPDGDLVSLFNASDRPFEGAVPASVTGGAARTVSLRPHETLVL
;
A
#
# COMPACT_ATOMS: atom_id res chain seq x y z
N MET A 1 -0.78 -20.18 -18.20
CA MET A 1 -2.03 -20.74 -17.65
C MET A 1 -3.01 -21.06 -18.78
N GLN A 2 -3.67 -22.19 -18.70
CA GLN A 2 -4.76 -22.62 -19.61
C GLN A 2 -5.96 -23.06 -18.77
N PHE A 3 -7.16 -23.04 -19.34
CA PHE A 3 -8.35 -23.58 -18.69
C PHE A 3 -8.67 -24.95 -19.29
N ASP A 4 -8.79 -25.96 -18.42
CA ASP A 4 -9.23 -27.29 -18.75
C ASP A 4 -10.74 -27.38 -18.46
N ALA A 5 -11.54 -27.46 -19.52
CA ALA A 5 -13.00 -27.46 -19.42
C ALA A 5 -13.56 -28.79 -18.88
N ASP A 6 -12.89 -29.92 -19.10
CA ASP A 6 -13.32 -31.23 -18.63
C ASP A 6 -13.02 -31.42 -17.13
N ALA A 7 -11.87 -30.92 -16.69
CA ALA A 7 -11.47 -30.98 -15.28
C ALA A 7 -11.98 -29.78 -14.46
N LEU A 8 -12.56 -28.74 -15.08
CA LEU A 8 -12.91 -27.47 -14.45
C LEU A 8 -11.74 -26.88 -13.66
N ALA A 9 -10.58 -26.78 -14.30
CA ALA A 9 -9.34 -26.39 -13.65
C ALA A 9 -8.54 -25.37 -14.47
N PHE A 10 -7.81 -24.50 -13.75
CA PHE A 10 -6.80 -23.66 -14.36
C PHE A 10 -5.44 -24.38 -14.26
N GLN A 11 -4.89 -24.75 -15.40
CA GLN A 11 -3.68 -25.54 -15.51
C GLN A 11 -2.48 -24.66 -15.87
N GLY A 12 -1.51 -24.58 -14.97
CA GLY A 12 -0.17 -24.00 -15.21
C GLY A 12 0.85 -25.07 -15.54
N SER A 13 2.09 -24.66 -15.75
CA SER A 13 3.23 -25.57 -15.94
C SER A 13 3.65 -26.23 -14.62
N THR A 14 3.45 -25.53 -13.50
CA THR A 14 3.92 -25.96 -12.18
C THR A 14 2.80 -26.09 -11.15
N LEU A 15 1.67 -25.43 -11.34
CA LEU A 15 0.53 -25.40 -10.44
C LEU A 15 -0.78 -25.69 -11.18
N CYS A 16 -1.66 -26.43 -10.51
CA CYS A 16 -3.05 -26.62 -10.90
C CYS A 16 -3.98 -26.00 -9.87
N LEU A 17 -4.99 -25.27 -10.34
CA LEU A 17 -6.04 -24.67 -9.52
C LEU A 17 -7.37 -25.34 -9.91
N SER A 18 -7.90 -26.20 -9.04
CA SER A 18 -9.08 -27.03 -9.30
C SER A 18 -10.15 -26.91 -8.22
N ASP A 19 -11.20 -27.68 -8.35
CA ASP A 19 -12.37 -27.67 -7.45
C ASP A 19 -13.01 -26.28 -7.37
N ILE A 20 -13.34 -25.74 -8.54
CA ILE A 20 -13.89 -24.39 -8.71
C ILE A 20 -15.37 -24.39 -8.31
N VAL A 21 -15.73 -23.59 -7.30
CA VAL A 21 -17.10 -23.47 -6.77
C VAL A 21 -17.48 -22.00 -6.64
N PRO A 22 -18.56 -21.54 -7.31
CA PRO A 22 -19.06 -20.18 -7.12
C PRO A 22 -19.63 -19.96 -5.72
N LEU A 23 -19.49 -18.73 -5.22
CA LEU A 23 -20.03 -18.30 -3.93
C LEU A 23 -20.93 -17.08 -4.12
N ILE A 24 -22.11 -17.10 -3.50
CA ILE A 24 -23.00 -15.94 -3.36
C ILE A 24 -23.18 -15.71 -1.87
N ASP A 25 -22.75 -14.56 -1.35
CA ASP A 25 -22.75 -14.25 0.08
C ASP A 25 -22.07 -15.34 0.94
N GLY A 26 -20.98 -15.92 0.42
CA GLY A 26 -20.25 -17.01 1.06
C GLY A 26 -20.90 -18.39 0.93
N ALA A 27 -22.13 -18.49 0.41
CA ALA A 27 -22.81 -19.75 0.18
C ALA A 27 -22.41 -20.38 -1.16
N ALA A 28 -22.01 -21.66 -1.13
CA ALA A 28 -21.55 -22.39 -2.31
C ALA A 28 -22.70 -22.79 -3.25
N VAL A 29 -22.57 -22.45 -4.54
CA VAL A 29 -23.47 -22.95 -5.59
C VAL A 29 -22.96 -24.31 -6.08
N ARG A 30 -23.61 -25.39 -5.66
CA ARG A 30 -23.14 -26.78 -5.88
C ARG A 30 -23.83 -27.50 -7.03
N THR A 31 -24.48 -26.80 -7.94
CA THR A 31 -25.02 -27.35 -9.17
C THR A 31 -23.88 -27.62 -10.17
N ALA A 32 -24.08 -28.53 -11.11
CA ALA A 32 -23.11 -28.75 -12.18
C ALA A 32 -23.18 -27.59 -13.19
N PRO A 33 -22.03 -27.03 -13.63
CA PRO A 33 -22.03 -25.98 -14.62
C PRO A 33 -22.32 -26.48 -16.03
N VAL A 34 -22.90 -25.62 -16.84
CA VAL A 34 -22.89 -25.77 -18.29
C VAL A 34 -21.67 -24.99 -18.82
N VAL A 35 -20.74 -25.73 -19.43
CA VAL A 35 -19.52 -25.16 -20.01
C VAL A 35 -19.70 -24.92 -21.49
N ARG A 36 -19.33 -23.71 -21.96
CA ARG A 36 -19.34 -23.36 -23.39
C ARG A 36 -18.01 -22.71 -23.74
N GLU A 37 -17.38 -23.20 -24.77
CA GLU A 37 -16.23 -22.51 -25.38
C GLU A 37 -16.75 -21.40 -26.30
N VAL A 38 -16.12 -20.23 -26.21
CA VAL A 38 -16.39 -19.05 -27.02
C VAL A 38 -15.08 -18.60 -27.71
N PRO A 39 -15.10 -17.76 -28.75
CA PRO A 39 -13.88 -17.44 -29.50
C PRO A 39 -12.72 -16.92 -28.63
N GLU A 40 -13.03 -16.18 -27.56
CA GLU A 40 -12.02 -15.54 -26.70
C GLU A 40 -11.70 -16.37 -25.43
N GLY A 41 -12.44 -17.47 -25.16
CA GLY A 41 -12.25 -18.24 -23.93
C GLY A 41 -13.38 -19.20 -23.62
N TRP A 42 -13.94 -19.10 -22.42
CA TRP A 42 -15.01 -20.00 -21.94
C TRP A 42 -16.03 -19.24 -21.09
N THR A 43 -17.23 -19.76 -21.06
CA THR A 43 -18.29 -19.36 -20.14
C THR A 43 -18.79 -20.58 -19.40
N LEU A 44 -18.80 -20.53 -18.07
CA LEU A 44 -19.36 -21.55 -17.19
C LEU A 44 -20.60 -20.97 -16.52
N GLU A 45 -21.71 -21.68 -16.61
CA GLU A 45 -23.01 -21.25 -16.04
C GLU A 45 -23.50 -22.25 -15.01
N TRP A 46 -23.69 -21.81 -13.77
CA TRP A 46 -24.30 -22.57 -12.68
C TRP A 46 -25.72 -22.06 -12.42
N PRO A 47 -26.75 -22.92 -12.55
CA PRO A 47 -28.08 -22.57 -12.04
C PRO A 47 -28.02 -22.36 -10.53
N ALA A 48 -28.54 -21.25 -10.05
CA ALA A 48 -28.72 -20.93 -8.64
C ALA A 48 -30.21 -20.85 -8.32
N GLU A 49 -30.58 -20.91 -7.02
CA GLU A 49 -31.98 -20.90 -6.58
C GLU A 49 -32.75 -19.68 -7.09
N ASP A 50 -32.12 -18.50 -7.03
CA ASP A 50 -32.69 -17.22 -7.42
C ASP A 50 -31.84 -16.54 -8.51
N GLY A 51 -31.55 -17.26 -9.61
CA GLY A 51 -30.78 -16.67 -10.70
C GLY A 51 -29.77 -17.64 -11.32
N ARG A 52 -28.74 -17.08 -11.91
CA ARG A 52 -27.68 -17.84 -12.57
C ARG A 52 -26.32 -17.20 -12.27
N PHE A 53 -25.41 -17.99 -11.74
CA PHE A 53 -24.02 -17.58 -11.62
C PHE A 53 -23.27 -17.94 -12.91
N ARG A 54 -22.45 -17.02 -13.41
CA ARG A 54 -21.62 -17.22 -14.58
C ARG A 54 -20.17 -16.82 -14.29
N LEU A 55 -19.24 -17.68 -14.67
CA LEU A 55 -17.82 -17.38 -14.72
C LEU A 55 -17.43 -17.18 -16.19
N GLU A 56 -17.01 -15.98 -16.53
CA GLU A 56 -16.48 -15.66 -17.86
C GLU A 56 -14.96 -15.70 -17.78
N ILE A 57 -14.33 -16.44 -18.71
CA ILE A 57 -12.89 -16.64 -18.78
C ILE A 57 -12.42 -16.25 -20.17
N GLU A 58 -11.43 -15.36 -20.27
CA GLU A 58 -10.82 -14.90 -21.52
C GLU A 58 -9.33 -15.21 -21.55
N ARG A 59 -8.84 -15.55 -22.73
CA ARG A 59 -7.38 -15.61 -23.00
C ARG A 59 -6.85 -14.19 -23.12
N ARG A 60 -5.86 -13.85 -22.30
CA ARG A 60 -5.22 -12.51 -22.29
C ARG A 60 -3.70 -12.61 -22.16
N THR A 61 -3.03 -11.50 -22.40
CA THR A 61 -1.57 -11.36 -22.21
C THR A 61 -1.29 -10.28 -21.17
N PHE A 62 -0.38 -10.59 -20.25
CA PHE A 62 0.03 -9.70 -19.16
C PHE A 62 1.54 -9.48 -19.23
N GLY A 63 1.99 -8.27 -19.60
CA GLY A 63 3.41 -7.96 -19.75
C GLY A 63 4.16 -8.90 -20.71
N GLY A 64 3.49 -9.36 -21.78
CA GLY A 64 4.07 -10.34 -22.74
C GLY A 64 3.87 -11.81 -22.34
N THR A 65 3.33 -12.11 -21.16
CA THR A 65 3.08 -13.47 -20.67
C THR A 65 1.63 -13.87 -20.95
N ALA A 66 1.42 -14.99 -21.63
CA ALA A 66 0.10 -15.55 -21.88
C ALA A 66 -0.56 -16.01 -20.58
N GLY A 67 -1.83 -15.66 -20.41
CA GLY A 67 -2.63 -15.99 -19.22
C GLY A 67 -4.12 -15.97 -19.50
N LEU A 68 -4.88 -15.92 -18.44
CA LEU A 68 -6.33 -15.85 -18.43
C LEU A 68 -6.79 -14.63 -17.63
N ALA A 69 -7.88 -14.02 -18.06
CA ALA A 69 -8.66 -13.14 -17.21
C ALA A 69 -10.01 -13.81 -16.94
N PHE A 70 -10.57 -13.61 -15.75
CA PHE A 70 -11.92 -14.08 -15.46
C PHE A 70 -12.69 -13.03 -14.65
N ARG A 71 -14.02 -13.08 -14.76
CA ARG A 71 -14.92 -12.29 -13.91
C ARG A 71 -16.14 -13.08 -13.49
N LEU A 72 -16.74 -12.64 -12.40
CA LEU A 72 -17.90 -13.24 -11.78
C LEU A 72 -19.15 -12.45 -12.17
N VAL A 73 -20.17 -13.14 -12.63
CA VAL A 73 -21.44 -12.51 -13.05
C VAL A 73 -22.59 -13.26 -12.39
N LEU A 74 -23.51 -12.53 -11.81
CA LEU A 74 -24.76 -13.06 -11.26
C LEU A 74 -25.92 -12.42 -12.03
N ASP A 75 -26.64 -13.22 -12.81
CA ASP A 75 -27.77 -12.78 -13.62
C ASP A 75 -29.10 -13.27 -13.01
N GLY A 76 -30.15 -12.45 -13.10
CA GLY A 76 -31.49 -12.78 -12.68
C GLY A 76 -31.68 -12.85 -11.16
N TRP A 77 -30.72 -12.34 -10.38
CA TRP A 77 -30.87 -12.17 -8.95
C TRP A 77 -32.03 -11.21 -8.66
N LEU A 78 -32.87 -11.52 -7.67
CA LEU A 78 -34.01 -10.66 -7.37
C LEU A 78 -33.57 -9.22 -7.14
N ALA A 79 -34.07 -8.30 -7.96
CA ALA A 79 -33.75 -6.89 -7.85
C ALA A 79 -34.08 -6.36 -6.44
N GLY A 80 -33.11 -5.67 -5.82
CA GLY A 80 -33.24 -5.17 -4.46
C GLY A 80 -32.92 -6.17 -3.35
N ARG A 81 -32.65 -7.45 -3.65
CA ARG A 81 -32.13 -8.39 -2.64
C ARG A 81 -30.68 -7.99 -2.31
N PRO A 82 -30.34 -7.77 -1.03
CA PRO A 82 -28.99 -7.44 -0.64
C PRO A 82 -27.97 -8.46 -1.14
N LEU A 83 -26.82 -7.99 -1.60
CA LEU A 83 -25.68 -8.80 -2.00
C LEU A 83 -24.44 -8.31 -1.26
N SER A 84 -23.89 -9.14 -0.38
CA SER A 84 -22.69 -8.80 0.38
C SER A 84 -21.42 -9.03 -0.43
N ALA A 85 -21.35 -10.16 -1.16
CA ALA A 85 -20.18 -10.52 -1.96
C ALA A 85 -20.51 -11.49 -3.09
N LEU A 86 -19.82 -11.36 -4.22
CA LEU A 86 -19.66 -12.41 -5.22
C LEU A 86 -18.30 -13.05 -5.06
N GLY A 87 -18.24 -14.38 -5.05
CA GLY A 87 -17.00 -15.10 -4.82
C GLY A 87 -16.80 -16.34 -5.70
N LEU A 88 -15.56 -16.82 -5.67
CA LEU A 88 -15.14 -18.07 -6.29
C LEU A 88 -14.21 -18.79 -5.32
N GLU A 89 -14.54 -20.01 -4.96
CA GLU A 89 -13.64 -20.90 -4.24
C GLU A 89 -12.86 -21.76 -5.24
N ILE A 90 -11.56 -21.80 -5.07
CA ILE A 90 -10.62 -22.75 -5.67
C ILE A 90 -10.24 -23.69 -4.54
N GLY A 91 -10.84 -24.88 -4.50
CA GLY A 91 -10.69 -25.83 -3.39
C GLY A 91 -9.29 -26.42 -3.28
N HIS A 92 -8.55 -26.44 -4.40
CA HIS A 92 -7.17 -26.88 -4.44
C HIS A 92 -6.32 -26.00 -5.37
N ALA A 93 -5.29 -25.39 -4.83
CA ALA A 93 -4.25 -24.65 -5.54
C ALA A 93 -2.88 -25.25 -5.16
N GLY A 94 -2.33 -26.07 -6.06
CA GLY A 94 -1.08 -26.78 -5.74
C GLY A 94 -0.48 -27.55 -6.91
N PRO A 95 0.70 -28.17 -6.70
CA PRO A 95 1.48 -28.20 -5.45
C PRO A 95 2.17 -26.85 -5.16
N ALA A 96 1.77 -26.20 -4.07
CA ALA A 96 2.29 -24.89 -3.68
C ALA A 96 3.02 -24.95 -2.33
N ARG A 97 4.14 -24.23 -2.21
CA ARG A 97 4.95 -24.10 -0.97
C ARG A 97 4.64 -22.84 -0.17
N ALA A 98 4.08 -21.83 -0.82
CA ALA A 98 3.70 -20.59 -0.18
C ALA A 98 2.75 -19.76 -1.06
N TYR A 99 2.09 -18.79 -0.44
CA TYR A 99 1.41 -17.70 -1.15
C TYR A 99 1.81 -16.34 -0.58
N LEU A 100 1.72 -15.30 -1.40
CA LEU A 100 1.86 -13.92 -0.95
C LEU A 100 0.53 -13.44 -0.37
N ARG A 101 0.50 -13.14 0.91
CA ARG A 101 -0.56 -12.39 1.55
C ARG A 101 -0.30 -10.91 1.34
N THR A 102 -1.14 -10.22 0.58
CA THR A 102 -1.07 -8.78 0.38
C THR A 102 -1.98 -8.06 1.37
N GLY A 103 -1.44 -7.12 2.13
CA GLY A 103 -2.20 -6.33 3.09
C GLY A 103 -3.12 -5.32 2.40
N TYR A 104 -4.17 -4.90 3.12
CA TYR A 104 -5.19 -4.00 2.58
C TYR A 104 -4.70 -2.55 2.46
N HIS A 105 -4.08 -2.03 3.51
CA HIS A 105 -3.62 -0.65 3.59
C HIS A 105 -2.12 -0.57 3.96
N SER A 106 -1.56 0.62 3.99
CA SER A 106 -0.12 0.86 4.23
C SER A 106 0.42 0.09 5.43
N TRP A 107 -0.30 0.09 6.56
CA TRP A 107 0.17 -0.52 7.82
C TRP A 107 -0.20 -2.00 7.98
N ASP A 108 -1.06 -2.52 7.12
CA ASP A 108 -1.38 -3.95 7.06
C ASP A 108 -0.33 -4.67 6.22
N GLY A 109 0.65 -5.29 6.86
CA GLY A 109 1.85 -5.84 6.21
C GLY A 109 1.57 -6.88 5.14
N SER A 110 2.45 -6.97 4.14
CA SER A 110 2.44 -8.03 3.13
C SER A 110 3.60 -9.00 3.39
N PHE A 111 3.35 -10.30 3.23
CA PHE A 111 4.36 -11.34 3.50
C PHE A 111 3.97 -12.68 2.85
N PHE A 112 4.97 -13.52 2.64
CA PHE A 112 4.72 -14.89 2.22
C PHE A 112 4.26 -15.77 3.39
N VAL A 113 3.32 -16.65 3.10
CA VAL A 113 2.73 -17.60 4.05
C VAL A 113 2.97 -19.02 3.57
N THR A 114 3.63 -19.84 4.40
CA THR A 114 3.80 -21.27 4.16
C THR A 114 2.64 -22.07 4.76
N PRO A 115 2.44 -23.35 4.38
CA PRO A 115 1.43 -24.21 4.99
C PRO A 115 1.55 -24.32 6.51
N GLU A 116 2.77 -24.34 7.04
CA GLU A 116 3.06 -24.43 8.48
C GLU A 116 2.58 -23.16 9.20
N ARG A 117 2.87 -21.99 8.65
CA ARG A 117 2.40 -20.72 9.19
C ARG A 117 0.89 -20.60 9.16
N LEU A 118 0.25 -21.02 8.07
CA LEU A 118 -1.21 -21.02 7.97
C LEU A 118 -1.83 -21.96 9.01
N ALA A 119 -1.24 -23.13 9.22
CA ALA A 119 -1.70 -24.12 10.19
C ALA A 119 -1.45 -23.70 11.64
N SER A 120 -0.53 -22.77 11.93
CA SER A 120 -0.24 -22.29 13.29
C SER A 120 -1.34 -21.42 13.89
N GLY A 121 -2.36 -21.04 13.12
CA GLY A 121 -3.47 -20.21 13.58
C GLY A 121 -3.18 -18.70 13.55
N ASP A 122 -2.17 -18.26 12.80
CA ASP A 122 -1.94 -16.83 12.55
C ASP A 122 -3.09 -16.27 11.70
N GLU A 123 -4.07 -15.64 12.35
CA GLU A 123 -5.28 -15.10 11.69
C GLU A 123 -4.95 -14.08 10.61
N LYS A 124 -3.83 -13.36 10.73
CA LYS A 124 -3.37 -12.42 9.71
C LYS A 124 -2.99 -13.11 8.41
N ALA A 125 -2.60 -14.38 8.48
CA ALA A 125 -2.30 -15.19 7.31
C ALA A 125 -3.54 -15.53 6.47
N TRP A 126 -4.73 -15.60 7.08
CA TRP A 126 -5.94 -16.13 6.44
C TRP A 126 -6.57 -15.22 5.38
N THR A 127 -6.26 -13.93 5.40
CA THR A 127 -6.89 -12.96 4.50
C THR A 127 -5.85 -12.05 3.85
N GLY A 128 -5.90 -11.98 2.52
CA GLY A 128 -5.16 -11.00 1.70
C GLY A 128 -6.11 -10.18 0.84
N TYR A 129 -5.56 -9.19 0.12
CA TYR A 129 -6.35 -8.25 -0.67
C TYR A 129 -5.69 -7.97 -2.02
N ALA A 130 -6.51 -7.62 -3.01
CA ALA A 130 -6.14 -7.15 -4.34
C ALA A 130 -5.39 -8.16 -5.21
N VAL A 131 -4.29 -8.71 -4.75
CA VAL A 131 -3.44 -9.65 -5.48
C VAL A 131 -2.79 -10.66 -4.53
N THR A 132 -2.66 -11.88 -4.99
CA THR A 132 -1.83 -12.93 -4.39
C THR A 132 -0.92 -13.55 -5.44
N GLN A 133 0.12 -14.23 -4.98
CA GLN A 133 0.99 -15.03 -5.84
C GLN A 133 1.29 -16.36 -5.16
N LEU A 134 0.97 -17.43 -5.84
CA LEU A 134 1.23 -18.79 -5.38
C LEU A 134 2.60 -19.23 -5.86
N LEU A 135 3.46 -19.67 -4.95
CA LEU A 135 4.80 -20.17 -5.26
C LEU A 135 4.75 -21.70 -5.39
N PRO A 136 5.18 -22.29 -6.52
CA PRO A 136 5.17 -23.72 -6.71
C PRO A 136 6.13 -24.42 -5.73
N ARG A 137 5.83 -25.69 -5.40
CA ARG A 137 6.73 -26.51 -4.58
C ARG A 137 8.06 -26.71 -5.27
N ASP A 138 8.01 -27.02 -6.54
CA ASP A 138 9.18 -27.26 -7.40
C ASP A 138 9.22 -26.19 -8.50
N GLY A 139 10.43 -25.81 -8.90
CA GLY A 139 10.64 -24.78 -9.93
C GLY A 139 10.74 -23.36 -9.40
N GLU A 140 10.85 -22.41 -10.31
CA GLU A 140 10.99 -20.98 -10.07
C GLU A 140 9.69 -20.23 -10.39
N GLY A 141 9.62 -18.95 -9.99
CA GLY A 141 8.51 -18.08 -10.31
C GLY A 141 7.24 -18.35 -9.47
N GLY A 142 6.08 -18.09 -10.07
CA GLY A 142 4.79 -18.26 -9.38
C GLY A 142 3.58 -17.94 -10.26
N VAL A 143 2.41 -18.32 -9.79
CA VAL A 143 1.12 -17.99 -10.39
C VAL A 143 0.57 -16.73 -9.71
N VAL A 144 0.36 -15.69 -10.49
CA VAL A 144 -0.26 -14.45 -10.05
C VAL A 144 -1.77 -14.52 -10.24
N LEU A 145 -2.50 -14.14 -9.21
CA LEU A 145 -3.95 -14.04 -9.18
C LEU A 145 -4.33 -12.71 -8.55
N GLY A 146 -4.96 -11.79 -9.31
CA GLY A 146 -5.27 -10.46 -8.79
C GLY A 146 -6.31 -9.70 -9.60
N ALA A 147 -7.07 -8.85 -8.92
CA ALA A 147 -8.05 -7.97 -9.55
C ALA A 147 -7.36 -6.89 -10.40
N LEU A 148 -7.99 -6.49 -11.50
CA LEU A 148 -7.43 -5.50 -12.42
C LEU A 148 -7.92 -4.07 -12.17
N ARG A 149 -9.00 -3.89 -11.40
CA ARG A 149 -9.51 -2.58 -10.98
C ARG A 149 -9.85 -2.57 -9.50
N HIS A 150 -9.69 -1.41 -8.86
CA HIS A 150 -9.82 -1.27 -7.41
C HIS A 150 -10.64 -0.04 -6.98
N ASP A 151 -11.37 0.58 -7.91
CA ASP A 151 -12.10 1.83 -7.67
C ASP A 151 -13.58 1.64 -7.30
N ARG A 152 -14.05 0.38 -7.20
CA ARG A 152 -15.44 0.06 -6.84
C ARG A 152 -15.56 -1.00 -5.74
N PHE A 153 -14.80 -2.08 -5.82
CA PHE A 153 -14.90 -3.19 -4.88
C PHE A 153 -13.62 -3.38 -4.07
N GLN A 154 -13.77 -3.75 -2.81
CA GLN A 154 -12.68 -4.38 -2.09
C GLN A 154 -12.61 -5.84 -2.53
N HIS A 155 -11.46 -6.25 -3.07
CA HIS A 155 -11.20 -7.64 -3.45
C HIS A 155 -10.46 -8.33 -2.32
N ARG A 156 -11.04 -9.42 -1.82
CA ARG A 156 -10.53 -10.19 -0.69
C ARG A 156 -10.15 -11.60 -1.14
N PHE A 157 -9.04 -12.10 -0.62
CA PHE A 157 -8.57 -13.46 -0.80
C PHE A 157 -8.54 -14.16 0.56
N GLY A 158 -9.37 -15.20 0.73
CA GLY A 158 -9.33 -16.08 1.90
C GLY A 158 -8.47 -17.29 1.62
N PHE A 159 -7.68 -17.75 2.60
CA PHE A 159 -6.79 -18.91 2.45
C PHE A 159 -7.07 -19.94 3.52
N ARG A 160 -7.08 -21.21 3.10
CA ARG A 160 -7.22 -22.36 3.99
C ARG A 160 -6.22 -23.45 3.62
N PRO A 161 -5.76 -24.29 4.57
CA PRO A 161 -4.93 -25.43 4.24
C PRO A 161 -5.67 -26.43 3.32
N ALA A 162 -4.98 -26.95 2.31
CA ALA A 162 -5.42 -28.06 1.48
C ALA A 162 -4.25 -29.04 1.27
N THR A 163 -4.56 -30.30 0.94
CA THR A 163 -3.54 -31.32 0.74
C THR A 163 -2.56 -30.93 -0.38
N GLY A 164 -1.31 -30.72 -0.03
CA GLY A 164 -0.26 -30.34 -0.99
C GLY A 164 -0.29 -28.89 -1.48
N GLY A 165 -1.13 -28.02 -0.88
CA GLY A 165 -1.25 -26.62 -1.25
C GLY A 165 -2.24 -25.87 -0.38
N PHE A 166 -3.05 -25.04 -1.02
CA PHE A 166 -4.02 -24.15 -0.37
C PHE A 166 -5.38 -24.24 -1.06
N ALA A 167 -6.45 -24.00 -0.30
CA ALA A 167 -7.71 -23.54 -0.87
C ALA A 167 -7.73 -22.01 -0.85
N VAL A 168 -8.23 -21.41 -1.93
CA VAL A 168 -8.28 -19.96 -2.11
C VAL A 168 -9.71 -19.53 -2.36
N VAL A 169 -10.23 -18.61 -1.58
CA VAL A 169 -11.52 -17.96 -1.80
C VAL A 169 -11.27 -16.55 -2.30
N ILE A 170 -11.84 -16.22 -3.44
CA ILE A 170 -11.77 -14.91 -4.08
C ILE A 170 -13.12 -14.24 -3.91
N GLU A 171 -13.17 -13.01 -3.42
CA GLU A 171 -14.42 -12.27 -3.25
C GLU A 171 -14.29 -10.83 -3.75
N ALA A 172 -15.31 -10.36 -4.46
CA ALA A 172 -15.58 -8.96 -4.68
C ALA A 172 -16.68 -8.53 -3.71
N LEU A 173 -16.36 -7.66 -2.75
CA LEU A 173 -17.31 -7.21 -1.73
C LEU A 173 -18.29 -6.22 -2.35
N TRP A 174 -19.55 -6.59 -2.41
CA TRP A 174 -20.63 -5.78 -2.95
C TRP A 174 -21.21 -4.81 -1.93
N ASP A 175 -21.04 -5.09 -0.64
CA ASP A 175 -21.45 -4.23 0.47
C ASP A 175 -22.92 -3.77 0.40
N HIS A 176 -23.81 -4.64 -0.07
CA HIS A 176 -25.24 -4.35 -0.25
C HIS A 176 -25.54 -3.19 -1.22
N ALA A 177 -24.60 -2.83 -2.10
CA ALA A 177 -24.84 -1.82 -3.12
C ALA A 177 -25.98 -2.26 -4.05
N PRO A 178 -26.84 -1.32 -4.54
CA PRO A 178 -27.96 -1.64 -5.39
C PRO A 178 -27.53 -2.33 -6.70
N HIS A 179 -28.34 -3.27 -7.17
CA HIS A 179 -28.23 -3.93 -8.45
C HIS A 179 -29.64 -4.07 -9.09
N ASP A 180 -29.71 -4.15 -10.40
CA ASP A 180 -30.92 -4.29 -11.20
C ASP A 180 -31.30 -5.76 -11.47
N GLY A 181 -30.76 -6.69 -10.68
CA GLY A 181 -30.84 -8.12 -10.88
C GLY A 181 -29.61 -8.69 -11.58
N ASN A 182 -28.66 -7.85 -11.94
CA ASN A 182 -27.38 -8.26 -12.53
C ASN A 182 -26.23 -7.70 -11.68
N ALA A 183 -25.32 -8.53 -11.25
CA ALA A 183 -24.12 -8.14 -10.51
C ALA A 183 -22.89 -8.68 -11.23
N VAL A 184 -21.92 -7.81 -11.52
CA VAL A 184 -20.71 -8.13 -12.27
C VAL A 184 -19.49 -7.65 -11.50
N SER A 185 -18.56 -8.56 -11.19
CA SER A 185 -17.27 -8.20 -10.58
C SER A 185 -16.36 -7.51 -11.58
N GLU A 186 -15.25 -6.97 -11.08
CA GLU A 186 -14.11 -6.61 -11.93
C GLU A 186 -13.43 -7.87 -12.49
N TRP A 187 -12.59 -7.69 -13.52
CA TRP A 187 -11.76 -8.75 -14.05
C TRP A 187 -10.60 -9.09 -13.09
N PHE A 188 -10.30 -10.38 -12.97
CA PHE A 188 -9.13 -10.91 -12.29
C PHE A 188 -8.15 -11.47 -13.32
N ALA A 189 -6.89 -11.11 -13.20
CA ALA A 189 -5.80 -11.73 -13.96
C ALA A 189 -5.36 -13.05 -13.30
N LEU A 190 -5.05 -14.05 -14.11
CA LEU A 190 -4.50 -15.34 -13.69
C LEU A 190 -3.42 -15.77 -14.69
N PHE A 191 -2.16 -15.72 -14.31
CA PHE A 191 -1.05 -16.09 -15.18
C PHE A 191 0.17 -16.58 -14.39
N GLU A 192 1.01 -17.35 -15.03
CA GLU A 192 2.24 -17.89 -14.48
C GLU A 192 3.44 -17.10 -15.04
N HIS A 193 4.39 -16.76 -14.17
CA HIS A 193 5.60 -16.05 -14.55
C HIS A 193 6.83 -16.70 -13.92
N ALA A 194 7.94 -16.78 -14.68
CA ALA A 194 9.17 -17.44 -14.25
C ALA A 194 9.93 -16.70 -13.13
N ALA A 195 9.69 -15.40 -12.96
CA ALA A 195 10.28 -14.59 -11.88
C ALA A 195 9.18 -14.00 -11.01
N VAL A 196 9.31 -14.16 -9.70
CA VAL A 196 8.27 -13.76 -8.70
C VAL A 196 7.94 -12.29 -8.80
N GLU A 197 8.93 -11.41 -8.71
CA GLU A 197 8.69 -9.96 -8.72
C GLU A 197 8.21 -9.46 -10.10
N GLU A 198 8.77 -9.96 -11.21
CA GLU A 198 8.32 -9.56 -12.55
C GLU A 198 6.88 -9.99 -12.85
N GLY A 199 6.42 -11.10 -12.27
CA GLY A 199 5.00 -11.48 -12.31
C GLY A 199 4.12 -10.42 -11.63
N LEU A 200 4.50 -9.96 -10.45
CA LEU A 200 3.78 -8.89 -9.75
C LEU A 200 3.86 -7.55 -10.50
N ARG A 201 5.00 -7.23 -11.12
CA ARG A 201 5.14 -6.03 -11.99
C ARG A 201 4.27 -6.12 -13.24
N ALA A 202 4.16 -7.29 -13.85
CA ALA A 202 3.28 -7.51 -15.00
C ALA A 202 1.80 -7.28 -14.60
N TRP A 203 1.40 -7.77 -13.43
CA TRP A 203 0.08 -7.47 -12.87
C TRP A 203 -0.11 -5.97 -12.60
N ALA A 204 0.87 -5.29 -12.00
CA ALA A 204 0.77 -3.85 -11.74
C ALA A 204 0.62 -3.02 -13.03
N ARG A 205 1.31 -3.40 -14.12
CA ARG A 205 1.11 -2.78 -15.44
C ARG A 205 -0.30 -3.02 -15.96
N ALA A 206 -0.83 -4.23 -15.81
CA ALA A 206 -2.21 -4.53 -16.18
C ALA A 206 -3.23 -3.72 -15.36
N VAL A 207 -2.98 -3.50 -14.05
CA VAL A 207 -3.78 -2.57 -13.24
C VAL A 207 -3.71 -1.15 -13.79
N ALA A 208 -2.53 -0.66 -14.15
CA ALA A 208 -2.35 0.67 -14.75
C ALA A 208 -3.16 0.83 -16.05
N GLU A 209 -3.19 -0.21 -16.90
CA GLU A 209 -3.94 -0.23 -18.17
C GLU A 209 -5.46 -0.29 -17.96
N HIS A 210 -5.94 -0.94 -16.89
CA HIS A 210 -7.36 -1.10 -16.61
C HIS A 210 -7.92 -0.04 -15.64
N SER A 211 -7.05 0.73 -15.00
CA SER A 211 -7.48 1.81 -14.12
C SER A 211 -8.24 2.90 -14.89
N PRO A 212 -9.34 3.45 -14.33
CA PRO A 212 -10.10 4.51 -14.99
C PRO A 212 -9.31 5.82 -15.16
N LEU A 213 -8.26 5.99 -14.37
CA LEU A 213 -7.32 7.11 -14.45
C LEU A 213 -5.90 6.58 -14.63
N PRO A 214 -5.09 7.19 -15.50
CA PRO A 214 -3.69 6.78 -15.66
C PRO A 214 -2.91 7.05 -14.38
N PRO A 215 -1.93 6.19 -14.02
CA PRO A 215 -1.02 6.45 -12.90
C PRO A 215 -0.30 7.80 -13.03
N ARG A 216 -0.11 8.48 -11.90
CA ARG A 216 0.58 9.77 -11.83
C ARG A 216 2.06 9.55 -11.52
N ILE A 217 2.85 9.27 -12.55
CA ILE A 217 4.28 8.97 -12.42
C ILE A 217 5.10 10.14 -12.95
N ALA A 218 5.88 10.77 -12.08
CA ALA A 218 6.85 11.78 -12.46
C ALA A 218 8.26 11.17 -12.53
N GLU A 219 9.09 11.67 -13.45
CA GLU A 219 10.52 11.30 -13.51
C GLU A 219 11.30 11.82 -12.30
N GLU A 220 10.90 12.98 -11.81
CA GLU A 220 11.50 13.59 -10.63
C GLU A 220 11.08 12.84 -9.37
N ARG A 221 12.07 12.48 -8.58
CA ARG A 221 11.86 11.85 -7.27
C ARG A 221 11.27 12.85 -6.29
N ILE A 222 10.29 12.43 -5.50
CA ILE A 222 9.81 13.21 -4.34
C ILE A 222 10.85 13.06 -3.25
N THR A 223 11.56 14.16 -2.97
CA THR A 223 12.63 14.23 -1.98
C THR A 223 12.41 15.39 -1.05
N GLY A 224 12.82 15.28 0.22
CA GLY A 224 12.67 16.43 1.11
C GLY A 224 12.79 16.15 2.59
N TRP A 225 12.17 17.01 3.35
CA TRP A 225 12.13 17.01 4.80
C TRP A 225 10.69 16.91 5.32
N CYS A 226 10.51 16.19 6.44
CA CYS A 226 9.25 15.99 7.13
C CYS A 226 9.42 16.22 8.64
N SER A 227 8.50 16.93 9.30
CA SER A 227 8.66 17.27 10.71
C SER A 227 8.46 16.10 11.69
N TRP A 228 7.80 14.99 11.27
CA TRP A 228 7.26 14.00 12.21
C TRP A 228 8.31 13.40 13.13
N TYR A 229 9.28 12.65 12.62
CA TYR A 229 10.19 11.84 13.44
C TYR A 229 11.25 12.62 14.24
N ASN A 230 11.28 13.92 14.13
CA ASN A 230 12.13 14.79 14.95
C ASN A 230 11.32 15.57 15.98
N LEU A 231 10.27 16.23 15.53
CA LEU A 231 9.50 17.18 16.33
C LEU A 231 8.18 16.61 16.83
N TYR A 232 7.66 15.58 16.15
CA TYR A 232 6.33 15.04 16.39
C TYR A 232 5.29 16.18 16.44
N ALA A 233 4.30 16.10 17.30
CA ALA A 233 3.29 17.14 17.45
C ALA A 233 3.74 18.34 18.33
N ALA A 234 5.01 18.38 18.76
CA ALA A 234 5.61 19.52 19.46
C ALA A 234 6.13 20.62 18.51
N ILE A 235 5.63 20.63 17.27
CA ILE A 235 5.98 21.63 16.26
C ILE A 235 5.48 23.03 16.66
N THR A 236 6.34 24.01 16.42
CA THR A 236 6.06 25.44 16.53
C THR A 236 6.56 26.15 15.29
N GLU A 237 6.07 27.36 15.03
CA GLU A 237 6.58 28.17 13.93
C GLU A 237 8.09 28.39 14.05
N GLU A 238 8.59 28.65 15.26
CA GLU A 238 10.01 28.88 15.54
C GLU A 238 10.88 27.67 15.17
N ASN A 239 10.55 26.48 15.68
CA ASN A 239 11.37 25.30 15.39
C ASN A 239 11.27 24.83 13.93
N LEU A 240 10.13 25.05 13.27
CA LEU A 240 10.01 24.77 11.83
C LEU A 240 10.87 25.72 10.99
N LEU A 241 10.97 27.01 11.36
CA LEU A 241 11.84 27.97 10.67
C LEU A 241 13.33 27.63 10.86
N ASP A 242 13.73 27.16 12.05
CA ASP A 242 15.10 26.69 12.30
C ASP A 242 15.45 25.47 11.41
N HIS A 243 14.53 24.48 11.32
CA HIS A 243 14.70 23.36 10.40
C HIS A 243 14.70 23.78 8.92
N LEU A 244 13.90 24.78 8.55
CA LEU A 244 13.90 25.34 7.19
C LEU A 244 15.24 25.99 6.86
N GLU A 245 15.85 26.75 7.79
CA GLU A 245 17.18 27.30 7.61
C GLU A 245 18.22 26.19 7.40
N GLY A 246 18.17 25.11 8.21
CA GLY A 246 19.02 23.93 8.02
C GLY A 246 18.85 23.28 6.64
N ALA A 247 17.61 23.18 6.17
CA ALA A 247 17.30 22.65 4.83
C ALA A 247 17.79 23.56 3.70
N CYS A 248 17.69 24.88 3.88
CA CYS A 248 18.25 25.87 2.94
C CYS A 248 19.76 25.73 2.80
N ARG A 249 20.48 25.61 3.92
CA ARG A 249 21.95 25.38 3.92
C ARG A 249 22.28 24.08 3.18
N ALA A 250 21.59 22.99 3.48
CA ALA A 250 21.79 21.71 2.81
C ALA A 250 21.55 21.80 1.30
N LYS A 251 20.51 22.51 0.88
CA LYS A 251 20.20 22.75 -0.54
C LYS A 251 21.29 23.58 -1.22
N ALA A 252 21.80 24.62 -0.56
CA ALA A 252 22.91 25.43 -1.05
C ALA A 252 24.21 24.61 -1.18
N GLU A 253 24.40 23.59 -0.36
CA GLU A 253 25.48 22.60 -0.46
C GLU A 253 25.26 21.55 -1.59
N GLY A 254 24.17 21.66 -2.35
CA GLY A 254 23.87 20.84 -3.51
C GLY A 254 23.04 19.59 -3.25
N LEU A 255 22.31 19.49 -2.12
CA LEU A 255 21.34 18.41 -1.92
C LEU A 255 20.04 18.73 -2.69
N PRO A 256 19.55 17.85 -3.59
CA PRO A 256 18.36 18.10 -4.40
C PRO A 256 17.07 17.86 -3.60
N LEU A 257 16.87 18.65 -2.54
CA LEU A 257 15.67 18.62 -1.71
C LEU A 257 14.58 19.47 -2.35
N ARG A 258 13.37 18.92 -2.43
CA ARG A 258 12.23 19.55 -3.09
C ARG A 258 11.11 19.93 -2.13
N VAL A 259 10.70 19.02 -1.24
CA VAL A 259 9.54 19.18 -0.36
C VAL A 259 9.99 19.58 1.05
N PHE A 260 9.25 20.48 1.66
CA PHE A 260 9.30 20.75 3.10
C PHE A 260 7.90 20.52 3.67
N GLN A 261 7.72 19.41 4.36
CA GLN A 261 6.42 18.95 4.87
C GLN A 261 6.28 19.20 6.36
N ILE A 262 5.23 19.91 6.73
CA ILE A 262 4.75 20.02 8.11
C ILE A 262 3.77 18.90 8.35
N ASP A 263 4.14 17.98 9.25
CA ASP A 263 3.33 16.85 9.64
C ASP A 263 2.29 17.21 10.72
N ASP A 264 1.66 16.23 11.36
CA ASP A 264 0.68 16.44 12.40
C ASP A 264 1.20 17.33 13.54
N GLY A 265 0.33 18.15 14.11
CA GLY A 265 0.65 18.96 15.29
C GLY A 265 0.30 20.44 15.22
N PHE A 266 -0.04 21.01 14.06
CA PHE A 266 -0.38 22.42 13.93
C PHE A 266 -1.86 22.76 14.20
N THR A 267 -2.76 21.78 14.13
CA THR A 267 -4.18 21.94 14.46
C THR A 267 -4.47 21.53 15.90
N PRO A 268 -5.47 22.10 16.58
CA PRO A 268 -5.81 21.76 17.97
C PRO A 268 -6.36 20.35 18.11
N GLU A 269 -7.24 19.91 17.19
CA GLU A 269 -7.87 18.60 17.17
C GLU A 269 -8.00 18.07 15.74
N MET A 270 -8.06 16.74 15.57
CA MET A 270 -8.46 16.15 14.30
C MET A 270 -9.94 16.45 14.04
N GLY A 271 -10.22 16.97 12.86
CA GLY A 271 -11.53 17.53 12.50
C GLY A 271 -11.51 19.06 12.41
N ASP A 272 -10.77 19.75 13.27
CA ASP A 272 -10.70 21.22 13.29
C ASP A 272 -9.58 21.74 12.36
N TRP A 273 -9.61 21.31 11.10
CA TRP A 273 -8.52 21.48 10.13
C TRP A 273 -8.24 22.92 9.70
N LEU A 274 -9.18 23.85 9.91
CA LEU A 274 -9.00 25.27 9.61
C LEU A 274 -8.54 26.09 10.83
N GLU A 275 -8.41 25.45 11.99
CA GLU A 275 -7.88 26.06 13.19
C GLU A 275 -6.40 25.78 13.35
N VAL A 276 -5.68 26.78 13.82
CA VAL A 276 -4.23 26.70 14.01
C VAL A 276 -3.90 27.00 15.47
N LYS A 277 -2.99 26.22 16.04
CA LYS A 277 -2.54 26.39 17.43
C LYS A 277 -1.85 27.73 17.65
N PRO A 278 -1.87 28.29 18.89
CA PRO A 278 -1.18 29.55 19.22
C PRO A 278 0.34 29.54 18.98
N GLN A 279 0.95 28.36 18.89
CA GLN A 279 2.37 28.18 18.54
C GLN A 279 2.71 28.62 17.10
N PHE A 280 1.72 28.95 16.31
CA PHE A 280 1.83 29.48 14.94
C PHE A 280 1.18 30.87 14.88
N PRO A 281 1.82 31.90 15.47
CA PRO A 281 1.19 33.21 15.66
C PRO A 281 0.84 33.93 14.35
N ARG A 282 1.54 33.64 13.25
CA ARG A 282 1.24 34.21 11.93
C ARG A 282 0.24 33.36 11.13
N GLY A 283 -0.13 32.17 11.63
CA GLY A 283 -0.93 31.19 10.90
C GLY A 283 -0.13 30.44 9.83
N MET A 284 -0.81 29.55 9.09
CA MET A 284 -0.13 28.65 8.15
C MET A 284 0.23 29.31 6.81
N ALA A 285 -0.60 30.21 6.30
CA ALA A 285 -0.35 30.81 4.98
C ALA A 285 1.00 31.57 4.89
N PRO A 286 1.39 32.43 5.85
CA PRO A 286 2.70 33.07 5.83
C PRO A 286 3.87 32.07 5.97
N LEU A 287 3.71 31.03 6.81
CA LEU A 287 4.75 30.01 6.98
C LEU A 287 4.96 29.19 5.68
N LEU A 288 3.88 28.80 5.01
CA LEU A 288 3.98 28.11 3.72
C LEU A 288 4.55 29.02 2.62
N ALA A 289 4.27 30.32 2.68
CA ALA A 289 4.88 31.29 1.77
C ALA A 289 6.40 31.42 2.00
N ASP A 290 6.87 31.40 3.27
CA ASP A 290 8.31 31.39 3.60
C ASP A 290 8.98 30.12 3.05
N ILE A 291 8.35 28.94 3.20
CA ILE A 291 8.83 27.68 2.63
C ILE A 291 8.94 27.76 1.10
N ALA A 292 7.91 28.30 0.44
CA ALA A 292 7.92 28.49 -1.01
C ALA A 292 9.00 29.49 -1.47
N ALA A 293 9.18 30.60 -0.73
CA ALA A 293 10.22 31.60 -1.00
C ALA A 293 11.63 31.03 -0.84
N ALA A 294 11.81 30.06 0.08
CA ALA A 294 13.05 29.29 0.24
C ALA A 294 13.28 28.25 -0.89
N GLY A 295 12.37 28.17 -1.85
CA GLY A 295 12.48 27.29 -3.03
C GLY A 295 12.09 25.84 -2.75
N PHE A 296 11.29 25.57 -1.72
CA PHE A 296 10.71 24.25 -1.45
C PHE A 296 9.24 24.19 -1.85
N VAL A 297 8.74 23.00 -2.10
CA VAL A 297 7.32 22.71 -2.23
C VAL A 297 6.73 22.61 -0.82
N PRO A 298 5.85 23.55 -0.41
CA PRO A 298 5.27 23.53 0.93
C PRO A 298 4.25 22.42 1.06
N GLY A 299 4.37 21.63 2.13
CA GLY A 299 3.52 20.46 2.37
C GLY A 299 2.85 20.45 3.73
N LEU A 300 1.64 19.89 3.79
CA LEU A 300 0.86 19.68 5.00
C LEU A 300 0.35 18.25 5.12
N TRP A 301 0.18 17.81 6.36
CA TRP A 301 -0.43 16.55 6.75
C TRP A 301 -1.89 16.74 7.16
N ILE A 302 -2.74 15.76 6.84
CA ILE A 302 -4.14 15.71 7.25
C ILE A 302 -4.63 14.26 7.39
N ALA A 303 -5.52 13.99 8.36
CA ALA A 303 -6.29 12.75 8.47
C ALA A 303 -7.77 13.04 8.13
N PRO A 304 -8.15 13.10 6.84
CA PRO A 304 -9.41 13.72 6.43
C PRO A 304 -10.66 12.95 6.88
N PHE A 305 -10.54 11.66 7.19
CA PHE A 305 -11.62 10.85 7.73
C PHE A 305 -11.72 10.91 9.27
N LEU A 306 -10.73 11.47 9.99
CA LEU A 306 -10.75 11.43 11.44
C LEU A 306 -11.35 12.68 12.07
N VAL A 307 -12.25 12.46 13.03
CA VAL A 307 -12.89 13.49 13.85
C VAL A 307 -12.72 13.11 15.32
N GLY A 308 -11.98 13.92 16.06
CA GLY A 308 -11.77 13.70 17.48
C GLY A 308 -13.05 14.00 18.31
N ASN A 309 -13.31 13.22 19.36
CA ASN A 309 -14.46 13.40 20.22
C ASN A 309 -14.46 14.74 20.99
N ARG A 310 -13.31 15.43 21.05
CA ARG A 310 -13.16 16.77 21.67
C ARG A 310 -13.12 17.90 20.65
N SER A 311 -13.13 17.60 19.36
CA SER A 311 -13.10 18.63 18.32
C SER A 311 -14.33 19.53 18.38
N ARG A 312 -14.17 20.76 17.93
CA ARG A 312 -15.29 21.67 17.73
C ARG A 312 -16.22 21.14 16.64
N LEU A 313 -15.66 20.57 15.60
CA LEU A 313 -16.42 19.93 14.54
C LEU A 313 -17.42 18.90 15.09
N TYR A 314 -16.96 17.98 15.94
CA TYR A 314 -17.83 16.96 16.50
C TYR A 314 -18.88 17.52 17.45
N ARG A 315 -18.52 18.52 18.27
CA ARG A 315 -19.45 19.17 19.19
C ARG A 315 -20.58 19.90 18.46
N ASP A 316 -20.22 20.61 17.38
CA ASP A 316 -21.14 21.48 16.65
C ASP A 316 -21.95 20.68 15.60
N HIS A 317 -21.41 19.57 15.09
CA HIS A 317 -22.00 18.71 14.04
C HIS A 317 -21.84 17.21 14.36
N PRO A 318 -22.46 16.71 15.44
CA PRO A 318 -22.33 15.29 15.82
C PRO A 318 -22.99 14.32 14.83
N ASP A 319 -23.79 14.82 13.90
CA ASP A 319 -24.43 14.11 12.81
C ASP A 319 -23.56 13.94 11.58
N TRP A 320 -22.38 14.60 11.53
CA TRP A 320 -21.43 14.46 10.41
C TRP A 320 -20.48 13.27 10.53
N VAL A 321 -20.67 12.44 11.55
CA VAL A 321 -19.86 11.23 11.72
C VAL A 321 -20.67 9.97 11.48
N VAL A 322 -20.03 8.97 10.94
CA VAL A 322 -20.60 7.65 10.67
C VAL A 322 -21.13 7.03 11.98
N ARG A 323 -22.29 6.37 11.91
CA ARG A 323 -22.91 5.67 13.03
C ARG A 323 -22.65 4.18 12.98
N GLN A 324 -22.69 3.53 14.13
CA GLN A 324 -22.74 2.08 14.21
C GLN A 324 -24.04 1.57 13.59
N ARG A 325 -23.98 0.41 12.91
CA ARG A 325 -25.17 -0.14 12.22
C ARG A 325 -26.32 -0.46 13.17
N ASP A 326 -26.00 -1.07 14.30
CA ASP A 326 -26.99 -1.60 15.26
C ASP A 326 -27.35 -0.59 16.37
N ARG A 327 -26.69 0.53 16.44
CA ARG A 327 -26.84 1.53 17.49
C ARG A 327 -26.78 2.93 16.92
N ASP A 328 -27.48 3.86 17.54
CA ASP A 328 -27.39 5.28 17.16
C ASP A 328 -26.21 5.99 17.85
N GLU A 329 -25.08 5.31 17.91
CA GLU A 329 -23.82 5.80 18.48
C GLU A 329 -22.81 6.05 17.37
N PRO A 330 -21.89 7.02 17.53
CA PRO A 330 -20.80 7.22 16.59
C PRO A 330 -19.96 5.95 16.40
N LEU A 331 -19.55 5.69 15.18
CA LEU A 331 -18.57 4.64 14.89
C LEU A 331 -17.20 5.10 15.38
N VAL A 332 -16.61 4.36 16.31
CA VAL A 332 -15.28 4.63 16.82
C VAL A 332 -14.26 3.88 15.97
N TYR A 333 -13.44 4.62 15.23
CA TYR A 333 -12.35 4.06 14.45
C TYR A 333 -11.18 3.62 15.35
N SER A 334 -10.77 4.49 16.27
CA SER A 334 -9.66 4.18 17.18
C SER A 334 -9.84 4.85 18.54
N ARG A 335 -9.22 4.23 19.57
CA ARG A 335 -9.15 4.74 20.92
C ARG A 335 -7.70 4.83 21.36
N PHE A 336 -7.33 6.00 21.86
CA PHE A 336 -6.01 6.23 22.45
C PHE A 336 -6.18 6.47 23.93
N TYR A 337 -5.93 5.45 24.75
CA TYR A 337 -5.94 5.56 26.20
C TYR A 337 -4.51 5.80 26.72
N GLY A 338 -4.35 6.85 27.52
CA GLY A 338 -3.10 7.21 28.15
C GLY A 338 -2.48 8.50 27.63
N GLU A 339 -1.35 8.88 28.23
CA GLU A 339 -0.58 10.04 27.76
C GLU A 339 0.04 9.69 26.43
N PHE A 340 -0.66 9.95 25.35
CA PHE A 340 0.03 10.13 24.09
C PHE A 340 0.99 11.31 24.30
N ARG A 341 2.29 11.05 24.23
CA ARG A 341 3.39 11.90 24.69
C ARG A 341 3.33 13.35 24.21
N TRP A 342 2.44 13.65 23.27
CA TRP A 342 2.56 14.81 22.44
C TRP A 342 1.45 15.82 22.65
N HIS A 343 0.25 15.41 23.00
CA HIS A 343 -0.88 16.30 23.33
C HIS A 343 -1.99 15.50 24.00
N LYS A 344 -2.72 16.13 24.91
CA LYS A 344 -4.04 15.67 25.35
C LYS A 344 -5.03 16.01 24.24
N ARG A 345 -5.04 15.20 23.19
CA ARG A 345 -6.04 15.20 22.15
C ARG A 345 -7.21 14.33 22.57
N SER A 346 -8.17 14.17 21.66
CA SER A 346 -9.31 13.28 21.83
C SER A 346 -8.89 11.86 22.22
N GLU A 347 -9.65 11.21 23.09
CA GLU A 347 -9.48 9.80 23.43
C GLU A 347 -10.09 8.88 22.39
N GLU A 348 -11.12 9.33 21.68
CA GLU A 348 -11.80 8.59 20.64
C GLU A 348 -11.80 9.38 19.34
N TYR A 349 -11.61 8.66 18.24
CA TYR A 349 -11.67 9.20 16.90
C TYR A 349 -12.77 8.51 16.13
N HIS A 350 -13.70 9.33 15.62
CA HIS A 350 -14.82 8.93 14.78
C HIS A 350 -14.48 9.08 13.32
N VAL A 351 -15.28 8.47 12.43
CA VAL A 351 -15.14 8.57 10.99
C VAL A 351 -16.04 9.68 10.46
N LEU A 352 -15.46 10.65 9.75
CA LEU A 352 -16.22 11.69 9.05
C LEU A 352 -17.08 11.04 7.95
N ASP A 353 -18.36 11.35 7.93
CA ASP A 353 -19.27 10.85 6.91
C ASP A 353 -19.22 11.72 5.65
N VAL A 354 -18.33 11.37 4.73
CA VAL A 354 -18.18 12.07 3.44
C VAL A 354 -19.42 11.93 2.54
N THR A 355 -20.39 11.07 2.89
CA THR A 355 -21.66 10.95 2.16
C THR A 355 -22.71 11.93 2.66
N HIS A 356 -22.48 12.57 3.83
CA HIS A 356 -23.28 13.68 4.32
C HIS A 356 -22.93 14.97 3.57
N PRO A 357 -23.89 15.67 2.92
CA PRO A 357 -23.57 16.77 2.01
C PRO A 357 -22.84 17.94 2.69
N GLU A 358 -23.16 18.27 3.93
CA GLU A 358 -22.50 19.37 4.66
C GLU A 358 -21.10 18.97 5.13
N ALA A 359 -20.90 17.72 5.56
CA ALA A 359 -19.57 17.19 5.91
C ALA A 359 -18.66 17.13 4.67
N GLU A 360 -19.18 16.72 3.50
CA GLU A 360 -18.46 16.80 2.23
C GLU A 360 -18.10 18.24 1.89
N ALA A 361 -19.04 19.18 2.00
CA ALA A 361 -18.77 20.58 1.73
C ALA A 361 -17.72 21.18 2.66
N TYR A 362 -17.72 20.79 3.95
CA TYR A 362 -16.70 21.18 4.92
C TYR A 362 -15.32 20.70 4.52
N ILE A 363 -15.14 19.39 4.32
CA ILE A 363 -13.80 18.84 4.01
C ILE A 363 -13.30 19.32 2.64
N ARG A 364 -14.19 19.52 1.67
CA ARG A 364 -13.89 20.18 0.39
C ARG A 364 -13.37 21.60 0.61
N GLY A 365 -14.01 22.35 1.50
CA GLY A 365 -13.57 23.68 1.91
C GLY A 365 -12.18 23.70 2.54
N VAL A 366 -11.86 22.71 3.37
CA VAL A 366 -10.53 22.55 3.97
C VAL A 366 -9.45 22.40 2.88
N PHE A 367 -9.58 21.44 1.97
CA PHE A 367 -8.58 21.23 0.91
C PHE A 367 -8.46 22.44 -0.02
N ARG A 368 -9.59 23.10 -0.34
CA ARG A 368 -9.60 24.34 -1.13
C ARG A 368 -8.82 25.45 -0.44
N THR A 369 -9.08 25.71 0.84
CA THR A 369 -8.39 26.73 1.63
C THR A 369 -6.89 26.45 1.69
N TRP A 370 -6.51 25.20 2.00
CA TRP A 370 -5.10 24.84 2.09
C TRP A 370 -4.37 24.97 0.76
N ALA A 371 -4.99 24.52 -0.33
CA ALA A 371 -4.37 24.59 -1.66
C ALA A 371 -4.30 26.00 -2.22
N ARG A 372 -5.37 26.82 -2.05
CA ARG A 372 -5.51 28.13 -2.71
C ARG A 372 -5.10 29.28 -1.82
N ASP A 373 -5.58 29.29 -0.57
CA ASP A 373 -5.39 30.44 0.32
C ASP A 373 -4.10 30.30 1.13
N TRP A 374 -3.74 29.06 1.55
CA TRP A 374 -2.50 28.82 2.30
C TRP A 374 -1.31 28.50 1.38
N GLY A 375 -1.54 28.08 0.14
CA GLY A 375 -0.49 27.78 -0.83
C GLY A 375 0.17 26.42 -0.66
N CYS A 376 -0.50 25.46 -0.02
CA CYS A 376 -0.01 24.08 0.08
C CYS A 376 0.07 23.42 -1.30
N ARG A 377 1.19 22.74 -1.59
CA ARG A 377 1.47 22.08 -2.87
C ARG A 377 1.90 20.61 -2.72
N TYR A 378 1.99 20.13 -1.50
CA TYR A 378 2.22 18.72 -1.19
C TYR A 378 1.28 18.31 -0.04
N PHE A 379 0.47 17.30 -0.27
CA PHE A 379 -0.50 16.80 0.71
C PHE A 379 -0.13 15.37 1.12
N LYS A 380 0.11 15.16 2.42
CA LYS A 380 0.16 13.82 3.02
C LYS A 380 -1.19 13.57 3.67
N THR A 381 -2.00 12.70 3.08
CA THR A 381 -3.25 12.27 3.71
C THR A 381 -3.05 10.97 4.44
N ASP A 382 -3.46 10.92 5.70
CA ASP A 382 -3.23 9.79 6.58
C ASP A 382 -4.53 9.20 7.13
N PHE A 383 -4.46 8.00 7.75
CA PHE A 383 -5.62 7.26 8.26
C PHE A 383 -6.75 7.09 7.21
N MET A 384 -6.38 7.04 5.95
CA MET A 384 -7.34 6.97 4.85
C MET A 384 -8.15 5.67 4.83
N ASN A 385 -7.60 4.57 5.41
CA ASN A 385 -8.33 3.30 5.55
C ASN A 385 -9.61 3.43 6.37
N ALA A 386 -9.72 4.41 7.27
CA ALA A 386 -10.91 4.64 8.08
C ALA A 386 -12.20 4.79 7.24
N GLY A 387 -12.09 5.33 6.01
CA GLY A 387 -13.21 5.49 5.09
C GLY A 387 -13.65 4.21 4.37
N SER A 388 -12.93 3.09 4.52
CA SER A 388 -13.20 1.84 3.80
C SER A 388 -12.97 0.57 4.62
N GLU A 389 -12.68 0.70 5.91
CA GLU A 389 -12.46 -0.44 6.80
C GLU A 389 -13.76 -1.14 7.17
N PHE A 390 -14.80 -0.37 7.40
CA PHE A 390 -16.08 -0.86 7.88
C PHE A 390 -17.09 -0.98 6.74
N GLY A 391 -17.60 -2.18 6.55
CA GLY A 391 -18.72 -2.44 5.64
C GLY A 391 -20.10 -2.10 6.25
N PRO A 392 -21.18 -2.30 5.49
CA PRO A 392 -22.53 -1.96 5.89
C PRO A 392 -23.05 -2.77 7.10
N ASP A 393 -22.42 -3.89 7.44
CA ASP A 393 -22.75 -4.68 8.62
C ASP A 393 -22.33 -3.98 9.93
N HIS A 394 -21.38 -3.06 9.86
CA HIS A 394 -20.82 -2.35 11.02
C HIS A 394 -21.08 -0.84 10.95
N ALA A 395 -21.08 -0.26 9.76
CA ALA A 395 -21.18 1.17 9.53
C ALA A 395 -22.52 1.55 8.90
N ARG A 396 -23.11 2.64 9.37
CA ARG A 396 -24.26 3.30 8.76
C ARG A 396 -23.83 4.70 8.31
N TRP A 397 -23.68 4.85 7.00
CA TRP A 397 -23.40 6.11 6.35
C TRP A 397 -24.69 6.91 6.12
N HIS A 398 -24.61 8.22 5.96
CA HIS A 398 -25.75 9.07 5.64
C HIS A 398 -26.40 8.62 4.31
N ARG A 399 -25.59 8.26 3.33
CA ARG A 399 -26.05 7.69 2.07
C ARG A 399 -25.80 6.19 2.03
N ASP A 400 -26.87 5.42 2.04
CA ASP A 400 -26.82 3.97 1.82
C ASP A 400 -26.54 3.60 0.35
N GLY A 401 -26.22 2.35 0.10
CA GLY A 401 -26.10 1.77 -1.24
C GLY A 401 -24.81 2.09 -1.98
N LEU A 402 -23.75 2.38 -1.24
CA LEU A 402 -22.39 2.48 -1.77
C LEU A 402 -21.55 1.34 -1.22
N THR A 403 -20.64 0.80 -2.03
CA THR A 403 -19.59 -0.05 -1.49
C THR A 403 -18.64 0.78 -0.62
N ARG A 404 -17.92 0.13 0.31
CA ARG A 404 -16.91 0.83 1.12
C ARG A 404 -15.84 1.53 0.28
N ILE A 405 -15.52 0.98 -0.89
CA ILE A 405 -14.56 1.60 -1.81
C ILE A 405 -15.18 2.80 -2.52
N GLU A 406 -16.45 2.76 -2.90
CA GLU A 406 -17.14 3.92 -3.50
C GLU A 406 -17.21 5.09 -2.50
N VAL A 407 -17.44 4.82 -1.20
CA VAL A 407 -17.36 5.84 -0.16
C VAL A 407 -15.95 6.43 -0.06
N TRP A 408 -14.93 5.57 -0.02
CA TRP A 408 -13.53 6.00 0.01
C TRP A 408 -13.17 6.84 -1.23
N MET A 409 -13.56 6.37 -2.41
CA MET A 409 -13.32 7.06 -3.69
C MET A 409 -14.00 8.43 -3.75
N ARG A 410 -15.14 8.62 -3.07
CA ARG A 410 -15.80 9.93 -2.98
C ARG A 410 -14.88 10.96 -2.31
N MET A 411 -14.27 10.62 -1.16
CA MET A 411 -13.26 11.45 -0.51
C MET A 411 -12.03 11.66 -1.40
N ALA A 412 -11.51 10.60 -1.99
CA ALA A 412 -10.29 10.67 -2.77
C ALA A 412 -10.44 11.54 -4.04
N ARG A 413 -11.56 11.44 -4.74
CA ARG A 413 -11.87 12.30 -5.90
C ARG A 413 -12.05 13.75 -5.50
N LEU A 414 -12.78 14.02 -4.42
CA LEU A 414 -12.92 15.35 -3.84
C LEU A 414 -11.56 15.98 -3.54
N ILE A 415 -10.65 15.24 -2.89
CA ILE A 415 -9.31 15.73 -2.58
C ILE A 415 -8.59 16.12 -3.86
N ARG A 416 -8.52 15.21 -4.86
CA ARG A 416 -7.82 15.49 -6.13
C ARG A 416 -8.41 16.68 -6.88
N GLU A 417 -9.72 16.84 -6.87
CA GLU A 417 -10.41 17.98 -7.49
C GLU A 417 -9.96 19.32 -6.87
N GLU A 418 -9.87 19.40 -5.55
CA GLU A 418 -9.53 20.66 -4.86
C GLU A 418 -8.05 20.98 -4.86
N ILE A 419 -7.18 19.96 -4.77
CA ILE A 419 -5.72 20.18 -4.75
C ILE A 419 -5.12 20.30 -6.16
N GLY A 420 -5.88 19.96 -7.21
CA GLY A 420 -5.43 20.04 -8.62
C GLY A 420 -4.17 19.21 -8.87
N ASP A 421 -3.12 19.84 -9.38
CA ASP A 421 -1.84 19.18 -9.71
C ASP A 421 -0.82 19.15 -8.54
N ALA A 422 -1.22 19.55 -7.34
CA ALA A 422 -0.36 19.41 -6.16
C ALA A 422 0.02 17.94 -5.94
N LEU A 423 1.23 17.71 -5.43
CA LEU A 423 1.69 16.37 -5.09
C LEU A 423 0.85 15.79 -3.95
N TRP A 424 0.52 14.51 -4.06
CA TRP A 424 -0.27 13.82 -3.05
C TRP A 424 0.35 12.47 -2.68
N LEU A 425 0.69 12.32 -1.40
CA LEU A 425 1.09 11.08 -0.77
C LEU A 425 -0.10 10.48 0.00
N GLY A 426 -0.53 9.28 -0.39
CA GLY A 426 -1.49 8.48 0.37
C GLY A 426 -0.80 7.69 1.48
N CYS A 427 -1.18 7.92 2.75
CA CYS A 427 -0.69 7.21 3.92
C CYS A 427 -1.87 6.59 4.68
N GLY A 428 -1.64 5.47 5.40
CA GLY A 428 -2.75 4.73 6.01
C GLY A 428 -3.86 4.38 5.01
N SER A 429 -3.54 4.31 3.73
CA SER A 429 -4.49 4.22 2.62
C SER A 429 -4.64 2.78 2.13
N PRO A 430 -5.84 2.39 1.64
CA PRO A 430 -5.95 1.23 0.78
C PRO A 430 -4.89 1.30 -0.32
N ILE A 431 -4.14 0.20 -0.53
CA ILE A 431 -2.94 0.27 -1.39
C ILE A 431 -3.33 0.57 -2.85
N PHE A 432 -4.31 -0.12 -3.43
CA PHE A 432 -4.55 -0.06 -4.88
C PHE A 432 -5.74 0.82 -5.30
N ALA A 433 -6.64 1.18 -4.38
CA ALA A 433 -7.77 2.06 -4.69
C ALA A 433 -7.36 3.45 -5.24
N PRO A 434 -6.27 4.10 -4.77
CA PRO A 434 -5.91 5.45 -5.19
C PRO A 434 -5.11 5.54 -6.50
N VAL A 435 -4.97 4.46 -7.27
CA VAL A 435 -4.27 4.48 -8.57
C VAL A 435 -4.85 5.58 -9.48
N GLY A 436 -3.98 6.42 -10.01
CA GLY A 436 -4.35 7.59 -10.83
C GLY A 436 -4.75 8.84 -10.03
N LEU A 437 -4.94 8.75 -8.71
CA LEU A 437 -5.25 9.89 -7.85
C LEU A 437 -4.03 10.40 -7.08
N VAL A 438 -3.21 9.50 -6.54
CA VAL A 438 -2.00 9.85 -5.77
C VAL A 438 -0.76 9.85 -6.65
N ASP A 439 0.23 10.67 -6.30
CA ASP A 439 1.56 10.70 -6.91
C ASP A 439 2.52 9.74 -6.19
N ALA A 440 2.29 9.53 -4.89
CA ALA A 440 3.05 8.61 -4.06
C ALA A 440 2.17 7.83 -3.09
N MET A 441 2.65 6.65 -2.69
CA MET A 441 1.96 5.74 -1.77
C MET A 441 2.90 5.25 -0.67
N ARG A 442 2.55 5.47 0.59
CA ARG A 442 3.19 4.82 1.73
C ARG A 442 2.96 3.31 1.63
N ILE A 443 4.01 2.55 1.53
CA ILE A 443 3.94 1.10 1.32
C ILE A 443 4.14 0.27 2.59
N GLY A 444 4.52 0.89 3.70
CA GLY A 444 4.78 0.22 4.97
C GLY A 444 4.29 1.00 6.17
N ARG A 445 4.56 0.44 7.35
CA ARG A 445 4.33 1.08 8.64
C ARG A 445 5.25 2.27 8.83
N ASP A 446 4.95 3.05 9.87
CA ASP A 446 5.83 4.11 10.32
C ASP A 446 7.20 3.53 10.69
N ILE A 447 8.24 4.26 10.32
CA ILE A 447 9.62 3.90 10.61
C ILE A 447 9.83 3.79 12.12
N GLY A 448 10.43 2.67 12.54
CA GLY A 448 10.83 2.44 13.91
C GLY A 448 12.22 2.97 14.21
N VAL A 449 12.45 3.25 15.49
CA VAL A 449 13.75 3.66 16.04
C VAL A 449 14.51 2.47 16.63
N SER A 450 14.01 1.24 16.43
CA SER A 450 14.59 -0.03 16.89
C SER A 450 14.58 -1.08 15.78
N TRP A 451 15.39 -2.12 15.93
CA TRP A 451 15.45 -3.21 14.93
C TRP A 451 14.20 -4.09 14.95
N ILE A 452 13.74 -4.47 16.14
CA ILE A 452 12.58 -5.36 16.37
C ILE A 452 11.43 -4.57 16.99
N GLY A 453 10.20 -4.96 16.68
CA GLY A 453 8.99 -4.42 17.30
C GLY A 453 7.87 -4.13 16.32
N HIS A 454 6.84 -3.42 16.79
CA HIS A 454 5.66 -3.12 15.98
C HIS A 454 5.95 -2.17 14.81
N GLN A 455 6.70 -1.11 15.10
CA GLN A 455 7.27 -0.17 14.13
C GLN A 455 8.79 -0.35 14.19
N SER A 456 9.35 -1.11 13.25
CA SER A 456 10.72 -1.58 13.34
C SER A 456 11.37 -1.72 11.98
N ALA A 457 12.69 -1.90 11.98
CA ALA A 457 13.46 -2.20 10.78
C ALA A 457 12.93 -3.46 10.07
N GLU A 458 12.62 -4.53 10.80
CA GLU A 458 12.08 -5.76 10.20
C GLU A 458 10.79 -5.52 9.45
N SER A 459 9.88 -4.69 9.99
CA SER A 459 8.62 -4.38 9.32
C SER A 459 8.84 -3.55 8.05
N LEU A 460 9.79 -2.61 8.07
CA LEU A 460 10.20 -1.83 6.89
C LEU A 460 10.77 -2.75 5.80
N LEU A 461 11.73 -3.61 6.14
CA LEU A 461 12.37 -4.52 5.21
C LEU A 461 11.35 -5.44 4.52
N ARG A 462 10.45 -6.03 5.30
CA ARG A 462 9.38 -6.89 4.80
C ARG A 462 8.43 -6.17 3.86
N ASP A 463 7.88 -5.04 4.30
CA ASP A 463 6.85 -4.32 3.56
C ASP A 463 7.42 -3.71 2.28
N GLN A 464 8.64 -3.21 2.32
CA GLN A 464 9.30 -2.64 1.14
C GLN A 464 9.67 -3.72 0.12
N THR A 465 10.23 -4.85 0.52
CA THR A 465 10.55 -5.95 -0.40
C THR A 465 9.32 -6.53 -1.09
N THR A 466 8.22 -6.68 -0.38
CA THR A 466 7.00 -7.32 -0.90
C THR A 466 6.08 -6.37 -1.67
N ARG A 467 6.30 -5.05 -1.62
CA ARG A 467 5.42 -4.03 -2.23
C ARG A 467 6.11 -3.13 -3.24
N SER A 468 7.44 -3.16 -3.33
CA SER A 468 8.20 -2.33 -4.27
C SER A 468 7.91 -2.60 -5.74
N PHE A 469 7.33 -3.74 -6.08
CA PHE A 469 6.99 -4.10 -7.46
C PHE A 469 6.11 -3.06 -8.18
N ALA A 470 5.31 -2.30 -7.43
CA ALA A 470 4.42 -1.26 -7.97
C ALA A 470 5.12 0.11 -8.14
N ASN A 471 6.33 0.29 -7.60
CA ASN A 471 7.08 1.53 -7.69
C ASN A 471 7.41 1.90 -9.14
N GLY A 472 7.11 3.15 -9.52
CA GLY A 472 7.31 3.66 -10.88
C GLY A 472 6.35 3.08 -11.93
N ILE A 473 5.35 2.30 -11.49
CA ILE A 473 4.27 1.75 -12.34
C ILE A 473 2.92 2.36 -11.93
N LEU A 474 2.58 2.31 -10.65
CA LEU A 474 1.31 2.81 -10.13
C LEU A 474 1.46 4.14 -9.37
N TRP A 475 2.61 4.37 -8.74
CA TRP A 475 2.99 5.56 -7.94
C TRP A 475 4.49 5.56 -7.68
N GLN A 476 4.99 6.59 -7.00
CA GLN A 476 6.27 6.51 -6.30
C GLN A 476 6.04 5.87 -4.92
N ALA A 477 6.70 4.73 -4.65
CA ALA A 477 6.59 4.06 -3.37
C ALA A 477 7.28 4.88 -2.27
N ASP A 478 6.59 5.11 -1.16
CA ASP A 478 7.12 5.78 0.02
C ASP A 478 7.47 4.75 1.10
N PRO A 479 8.77 4.52 1.38
CA PRO A 479 9.22 3.65 2.45
C PRO A 479 9.16 4.32 3.83
N ASP A 480 8.70 5.56 3.91
CA ASP A 480 8.83 6.51 5.01
C ASP A 480 10.19 7.24 5.06
N CYS A 481 10.43 8.01 6.10
CA CYS A 481 11.64 8.79 6.28
C CYS A 481 12.85 7.89 6.55
N ILE A 482 14.03 8.31 6.11
CA ILE A 482 15.29 7.78 6.61
C ILE A 482 15.76 8.58 7.81
N LEU A 483 16.39 7.91 8.79
CA LEU A 483 17.01 8.53 9.95
C LEU A 483 18.53 8.53 9.77
N LEU A 484 19.16 9.71 9.84
CA LEU A 484 20.60 9.90 9.68
C LEU A 484 21.24 10.53 10.93
N ARG A 485 20.43 10.91 11.90
CA ARG A 485 20.86 11.42 13.20
C ARG A 485 21.55 10.34 14.02
N ASP A 486 22.31 10.75 15.04
CA ASP A 486 23.05 9.89 15.98
C ASP A 486 22.38 9.78 17.35
N ARG A 487 21.13 10.22 17.47
CA ARG A 487 20.36 10.30 18.72
C ARG A 487 18.89 9.94 18.51
N PHE A 488 18.18 9.68 19.61
CA PHE A 488 16.73 9.35 19.61
C PHE A 488 16.38 8.10 18.79
N HIS A 489 17.28 7.10 18.84
CA HIS A 489 17.05 5.76 18.31
C HIS A 489 17.92 4.74 19.06
N GLU A 490 17.57 3.45 18.92
CA GLU A 490 18.26 2.31 19.52
C GLU A 490 19.13 1.55 18.50
N LEU A 491 19.23 2.08 17.28
CA LEU A 491 19.98 1.46 16.19
C LEU A 491 21.47 1.75 16.30
N SER A 492 22.30 0.79 15.95
CA SER A 492 23.75 0.96 15.75
C SER A 492 24.02 1.79 14.49
N ASP A 493 25.24 2.32 14.37
CA ASP A 493 25.68 3.06 13.17
C ASP A 493 25.56 2.22 11.90
N THR A 494 25.87 0.93 11.97
CA THR A 494 25.73 -0.02 10.86
C THR A 494 24.27 -0.16 10.43
N GLU A 495 23.36 -0.29 11.36
CA GLU A 495 21.93 -0.42 11.11
C GLU A 495 21.35 0.87 10.51
N VAL A 496 21.70 2.03 11.06
CA VAL A 496 21.27 3.33 10.50
C VAL A 496 21.74 3.48 9.06
N GLU A 497 23.00 3.17 8.76
CA GLU A 497 23.55 3.26 7.40
C GLU A 497 22.85 2.26 6.46
N SER A 498 22.68 1.02 6.88
CA SER A 498 22.07 -0.03 6.08
C SER A 498 20.59 0.25 5.78
N LEU A 499 19.82 0.72 6.76
CA LEU A 499 18.41 1.10 6.55
C LEU A 499 18.29 2.32 5.64
N ALA A 500 19.18 3.31 5.79
CA ALA A 500 19.20 4.46 4.89
C ALA A 500 19.54 4.05 3.45
N LEU A 501 20.52 3.14 3.24
CA LEU A 501 20.84 2.58 1.93
C LEU A 501 19.64 1.80 1.37
N PHE A 502 19.05 0.91 2.15
CA PHE A 502 17.92 0.08 1.72
C PHE A 502 16.72 0.94 1.27
N ALA A 503 16.26 1.87 2.10
CA ALA A 503 15.14 2.74 1.78
C ALA A 503 15.52 3.75 0.67
N GLY A 504 16.71 4.32 0.74
CA GLY A 504 17.18 5.32 -0.22
C GLY A 504 17.38 4.76 -1.63
N LEU A 505 17.79 3.49 -1.77
CA LEU A 505 17.97 2.82 -3.06
C LEU A 505 16.65 2.27 -3.65
N ALA A 506 15.55 2.30 -2.92
CA ALA A 506 14.25 1.81 -3.41
C ALA A 506 13.70 2.59 -4.62
N GLY A 507 14.24 3.76 -4.93
CA GLY A 507 13.92 4.53 -6.14
C GLY A 507 12.61 5.32 -6.10
N GLY A 508 11.82 5.21 -5.03
CA GLY A 508 10.61 5.99 -4.77
C GLY A 508 10.88 7.27 -3.97
N VAL A 509 9.92 7.66 -3.12
CA VAL A 509 10.06 8.81 -2.21
C VAL A 509 11.28 8.69 -1.32
N LEU A 510 11.97 9.80 -1.06
CA LEU A 510 13.09 9.86 -0.11
C LEU A 510 12.98 11.12 0.75
N MET A 511 12.50 10.94 1.96
CA MET A 511 12.35 11.99 2.96
C MET A 511 13.25 11.73 4.17
N THR A 512 13.63 12.78 4.90
CA THR A 512 14.23 12.67 6.23
C THR A 512 13.53 13.61 7.19
N SER A 513 13.56 13.29 8.48
CA SER A 513 13.06 14.17 9.55
C SER A 513 14.18 14.81 10.38
N ASP A 514 15.44 14.57 10.01
CA ASP A 514 16.56 15.03 10.80
C ASP A 514 16.82 16.53 10.61
N HIS A 515 17.38 17.17 11.62
CA HIS A 515 17.83 18.56 11.48
C HIS A 515 19.07 18.61 10.58
N LEU A 516 18.88 19.01 9.32
CA LEU A 516 19.91 18.94 8.27
C LEU A 516 21.16 19.77 8.55
N GLY A 517 21.06 20.76 9.44
CA GLY A 517 22.19 21.55 9.95
C GLY A 517 23.04 20.81 10.98
N GLU A 518 22.51 19.78 11.64
CA GLU A 518 23.13 19.09 12.78
C GLU A 518 23.62 17.68 12.45
N ILE A 519 23.16 17.03 11.37
CA ILE A 519 23.60 15.68 11.03
C ILE A 519 25.10 15.62 10.74
N PRO A 520 25.81 14.53 11.16
CA PRO A 520 27.23 14.35 10.91
C PRO A 520 27.59 14.43 9.42
N ALA A 521 28.78 14.95 9.10
CA ALA A 521 29.23 15.16 7.72
C ALA A 521 29.20 13.84 6.89
N ALA A 522 29.58 12.72 7.50
CA ALA A 522 29.52 11.40 6.85
C ALA A 522 28.06 11.02 6.47
N ARG A 523 27.10 11.26 7.37
CA ARG A 523 25.67 11.00 7.14
C ARG A 523 25.09 11.95 6.09
N LYS A 524 25.54 13.22 6.05
CA LYS A 524 25.18 14.17 4.99
C LYS A 524 25.72 13.72 3.63
N ALA A 525 26.94 13.16 3.58
CA ALA A 525 27.52 12.59 2.37
C ALA A 525 26.72 11.35 1.88
N LEU A 526 26.26 10.49 2.80
CA LEU A 526 25.37 9.39 2.49
C LEU A 526 24.05 9.88 1.90
N LEU A 527 23.40 10.86 2.53
CA LEU A 527 22.16 11.48 2.02
C LEU A 527 22.36 12.01 0.59
N ARG A 528 23.46 12.73 0.34
CA ARG A 528 23.80 13.25 -1.00
C ARG A 528 23.91 12.11 -2.03
N ARG A 529 24.57 11.01 -1.68
CA ARG A 529 24.68 9.83 -2.54
C ARG A 529 23.31 9.22 -2.84
N LEU A 530 22.42 9.10 -1.84
CA LEU A 530 21.10 8.51 -1.98
C LEU A 530 20.13 9.40 -2.78
N LEU A 531 20.23 10.70 -2.66
CA LEU A 531 19.46 11.67 -3.44
C LEU A 531 19.89 11.66 -4.92
N GLY A 532 21.18 11.45 -5.19
CA GLY A 532 21.74 11.37 -6.54
C GLY A 532 21.41 12.60 -7.39
N ASP A 533 20.89 12.37 -8.58
CA ASP A 533 20.43 13.40 -9.52
C ASP A 533 18.94 13.81 -9.32
N GLY A 534 18.29 13.32 -8.27
CA GLY A 534 16.89 13.62 -7.97
C GLY A 534 15.87 12.92 -8.86
N ARG A 535 16.27 11.91 -9.65
CA ARG A 535 15.36 11.13 -10.51
C ARG A 535 14.87 9.87 -9.81
N ALA A 536 13.59 9.54 -10.02
CA ALA A 536 13.05 8.25 -9.65
C ALA A 536 13.65 7.15 -10.55
N ARG A 537 14.01 6.01 -9.95
CA ARG A 537 14.65 4.91 -10.68
C ARG A 537 13.97 3.57 -10.35
N PRO A 538 13.88 2.65 -11.30
CA PRO A 538 13.42 1.30 -11.01
C PRO A 538 14.36 0.61 -10.03
N CYS A 539 13.77 -0.04 -9.02
CA CYS A 539 14.46 -0.91 -8.08
C CYS A 539 13.73 -2.25 -8.03
N ASP A 540 14.46 -3.34 -8.12
CA ASP A 540 13.92 -4.69 -8.02
C ASP A 540 14.63 -5.50 -6.94
N PHE A 541 13.90 -6.53 -6.45
CA PHE A 541 14.34 -7.51 -5.46
C PHE A 541 14.40 -8.90 -6.11
N PRO A 542 15.48 -9.23 -6.86
CA PRO A 542 15.54 -10.43 -7.70
C PRO A 542 15.43 -11.75 -6.95
N ARG A 543 15.61 -11.73 -5.62
CA ARG A 543 15.45 -12.91 -4.74
C ARG A 543 14.12 -12.97 -4.01
N LEU A 544 13.15 -12.11 -4.35
CA LEU A 544 11.83 -12.13 -3.72
C LEU A 544 11.21 -13.54 -3.78
N GLY A 545 10.89 -14.12 -2.61
CA GLY A 545 10.30 -15.45 -2.50
C GLY A 545 11.25 -16.64 -2.73
N ALA A 546 12.53 -16.42 -3.02
CA ALA A 546 13.45 -17.50 -3.40
C ALA A 546 13.62 -18.57 -2.32
N ALA A 547 13.83 -18.18 -1.07
CA ALA A 547 14.05 -19.09 0.07
C ALA A 547 12.77 -19.43 0.86
N VAL A 548 11.60 -18.93 0.45
CA VAL A 548 10.35 -19.15 1.19
C VAL A 548 9.86 -20.58 1.04
N GLY A 549 9.69 -21.31 2.15
CA GLY A 549 9.13 -22.67 2.19
C GLY A 549 9.96 -23.74 1.47
N ARG A 550 11.24 -23.47 1.22
CA ARG A 550 12.23 -24.42 0.66
C ARG A 550 13.63 -24.09 1.13
N PRO A 551 14.60 -25.03 1.01
CA PRO A 551 16.01 -24.71 1.17
C PRO A 551 16.42 -23.57 0.22
N ASP A 552 17.31 -22.70 0.70
CA ASP A 552 17.82 -21.59 -0.11
C ASP A 552 18.59 -22.11 -1.34
N PRO A 553 18.15 -21.85 -2.56
CA PRO A 553 18.75 -22.42 -3.76
C PRO A 553 20.16 -21.87 -4.04
N ASP A 554 20.45 -20.65 -3.56
CA ASP A 554 21.69 -19.93 -3.86
C ASP A 554 22.68 -19.95 -2.69
N GLY A 555 22.29 -20.46 -1.52
CA GLY A 555 23.10 -20.45 -0.30
C GLY A 555 23.32 -19.04 0.28
N LEU A 556 22.47 -18.07 -0.08
CA LEU A 556 22.61 -16.67 0.31
C LEU A 556 21.84 -16.33 1.60
N GLY A 557 21.06 -17.29 2.15
CA GLY A 557 20.33 -17.13 3.40
C GLY A 557 19.36 -15.94 3.36
N ASP A 558 19.42 -15.14 4.41
CA ASP A 558 18.56 -13.96 4.60
C ASP A 558 19.10 -12.69 3.90
N LEU A 559 20.07 -12.82 2.99
CA LEU A 559 20.54 -11.68 2.21
C LEU A 559 19.41 -11.09 1.37
N ILE A 560 19.11 -9.81 1.59
CA ILE A 560 18.25 -9.03 0.72
C ILE A 560 19.12 -8.45 -0.41
N VAL A 561 18.73 -8.73 -1.64
CA VAL A 561 19.39 -8.18 -2.84
C VAL A 561 18.48 -7.12 -3.44
N GLN A 562 19.01 -5.89 -3.56
CA GLN A 562 18.36 -4.83 -4.32
C GLN A 562 19.17 -4.55 -5.59
N ARG A 563 18.49 -4.31 -6.71
CA ARG A 563 19.08 -3.87 -7.95
C ARG A 563 18.43 -2.57 -8.41
N VAL A 564 19.22 -1.49 -8.47
CA VAL A 564 18.79 -0.18 -9.01
C VAL A 564 19.22 -0.11 -10.45
N ARG A 565 18.28 0.10 -11.36
CA ARG A 565 18.52 0.11 -12.80
C ARG A 565 18.60 1.52 -13.39
N GLY A 566 19.25 1.63 -14.53
CA GLY A 566 19.27 2.86 -15.33
C GLY A 566 20.14 3.97 -14.76
N LEU A 567 21.17 3.64 -13.98
CA LEU A 567 22.21 4.58 -13.61
C LEU A 567 23.20 4.78 -14.77
N PRO A 568 23.85 5.97 -14.89
CA PRO A 568 24.80 6.24 -15.97
C PRO A 568 25.96 5.25 -16.06
N ASP A 569 26.43 4.76 -14.90
CA ASP A 569 27.57 3.85 -14.77
C ASP A 569 27.18 2.36 -14.76
N GLY A 570 25.92 2.04 -15.08
CA GLY A 570 25.36 0.70 -15.04
C GLY A 570 24.46 0.45 -13.82
N ASP A 571 23.90 -0.78 -13.73
CA ASP A 571 23.06 -1.14 -12.60
C ASP A 571 23.87 -1.23 -11.31
N LEU A 572 23.30 -0.74 -10.19
CA LEU A 572 23.88 -0.86 -8.87
C LEU A 572 23.21 -2.01 -8.13
N VAL A 573 24.00 -2.87 -7.49
CA VAL A 573 23.51 -3.96 -6.66
C VAL A 573 23.87 -3.71 -5.21
N SER A 574 22.89 -3.84 -4.33
CA SER A 574 23.06 -3.78 -2.88
C SER A 574 22.80 -5.15 -2.28
N LEU A 575 23.69 -5.61 -1.41
CA LEU A 575 23.59 -6.83 -0.64
C LEU A 575 23.42 -6.46 0.83
N PHE A 576 22.28 -6.73 1.41
CA PHE A 576 21.99 -6.43 2.80
C PHE A 576 21.83 -7.72 3.61
N ASN A 577 22.71 -7.93 4.58
CA ASN A 577 22.56 -9.01 5.54
C ASN A 577 21.54 -8.63 6.62
N ALA A 578 20.30 -9.04 6.46
CA ALA A 578 19.23 -8.73 7.40
C ALA A 578 19.20 -9.60 8.67
N SER A 579 20.15 -10.56 8.80
CA SER A 579 20.20 -11.49 9.95
C SER A 579 21.12 -11.01 11.06
N ASP A 580 20.91 -11.56 12.27
CA ASP A 580 21.78 -11.36 13.46
C ASP A 580 23.10 -12.15 13.39
N ARG A 581 23.38 -12.82 12.26
CA ARG A 581 24.58 -13.64 12.06
C ARG A 581 25.43 -13.06 10.94
N PRO A 582 26.76 -13.14 11.03
CA PRO A 582 27.61 -12.77 9.91
C PRO A 582 27.35 -13.69 8.71
N PHE A 583 27.43 -13.12 7.53
CA PHE A 583 27.37 -13.87 6.28
C PHE A 583 28.76 -13.94 5.65
N GLU A 584 29.19 -15.14 5.27
CA GLU A 584 30.38 -15.36 4.44
C GLU A 584 30.02 -16.36 3.35
N GLY A 585 30.18 -15.95 2.09
CA GLY A 585 29.82 -16.81 0.98
C GLY A 585 30.06 -16.20 -0.40
N ALA A 586 29.92 -17.05 -1.41
CA ALA A 586 30.00 -16.64 -2.80
C ALA A 586 28.63 -16.17 -3.27
N VAL A 587 28.55 -14.92 -3.72
CA VAL A 587 27.36 -14.37 -4.38
C VAL A 587 27.49 -14.63 -5.89
N PRO A 588 26.56 -15.36 -6.52
CA PRO A 588 26.67 -15.75 -7.92
C PRO A 588 26.55 -14.55 -8.87
N ALA A 589 27.09 -14.71 -10.07
CA ALA A 589 27.05 -13.71 -11.13
C ALA A 589 25.61 -13.29 -11.52
N SER A 590 24.67 -14.21 -11.47
CA SER A 590 23.24 -13.95 -11.71
C SER A 590 22.63 -12.93 -10.73
N VAL A 591 23.15 -12.86 -9.50
CA VAL A 591 22.73 -11.93 -8.46
C VAL A 591 23.48 -10.61 -8.55
N THR A 592 24.81 -10.65 -8.74
CA THR A 592 25.65 -9.44 -8.81
C THR A 592 25.48 -8.66 -10.11
N GLY A 593 24.94 -9.27 -11.16
CA GLY A 593 24.87 -8.69 -12.50
C GLY A 593 26.21 -8.65 -13.26
N GLY A 594 27.26 -9.21 -12.67
CA GLY A 594 28.63 -9.22 -13.19
C GLY A 594 29.35 -10.53 -12.89
N ALA A 595 30.56 -10.48 -12.29
CA ALA A 595 31.30 -11.67 -11.87
C ALA A 595 30.79 -12.15 -10.48
N ALA A 596 30.88 -13.47 -10.23
CA ALA A 596 30.67 -14.01 -8.88
C ALA A 596 31.71 -13.40 -7.92
N ARG A 597 31.28 -13.09 -6.70
CA ARG A 597 32.12 -12.46 -5.68
C ARG A 597 31.96 -13.16 -4.34
N THR A 598 33.07 -13.42 -3.66
CA THR A 598 33.05 -13.80 -2.23
C THR A 598 32.90 -12.53 -1.41
N VAL A 599 31.90 -12.50 -0.55
CA VAL A 599 31.61 -11.38 0.34
C VAL A 599 31.57 -11.85 1.78
N SER A 600 31.96 -10.94 2.70
CA SER A 600 31.81 -11.11 4.14
C SER A 600 31.05 -9.89 4.64
N LEU A 601 29.93 -10.12 5.34
CA LEU A 601 29.06 -9.09 5.88
C LEU A 601 28.80 -9.37 7.36
N ARG A 602 28.96 -8.34 8.17
CA ARG A 602 28.53 -8.38 9.58
C ARG A 602 27.01 -8.48 9.68
N PRO A 603 26.44 -8.83 10.85
CA PRO A 603 25.02 -8.63 11.08
C PRO A 603 24.58 -7.21 10.70
N HIS A 604 23.43 -7.11 10.04
CA HIS A 604 22.78 -5.86 9.63
C HIS A 604 23.62 -4.96 8.71
N GLU A 605 24.67 -5.47 8.09
CA GLU A 605 25.54 -4.70 7.19
C GLU A 605 25.08 -4.77 5.73
N THR A 606 25.22 -3.64 5.05
CA THR A 606 24.95 -3.50 3.62
C THR A 606 26.23 -3.24 2.83
N LEU A 607 26.45 -4.03 1.77
CA LEU A 607 27.50 -3.82 0.76
C LEU A 607 26.86 -3.36 -0.54
N VAL A 608 27.35 -2.26 -1.08
CA VAL A 608 26.98 -1.76 -2.41
C VAL A 608 28.09 -2.09 -3.39
N LEU A 609 27.73 -2.82 -4.49
CA LEU A 609 28.62 -3.32 -5.53
C LEU A 609 28.59 -2.42 -6.77
#